data_5105a027bcb06187e688d5f4e30d51c3
#
_entry.id   5105a027bcb06187e688d5f4e30d51c3
#
_cell.length_a   1.000
_cell.length_b   1.000
_cell.length_c   1.000
_cell.angle_alpha   90.00
_cell.angle_beta   90.00
_cell.angle_gamma   90.00
#
_symmetry.space_group_name_H-M   'P 1'
#
loop_
_entity.id
_entity.type
_entity.pdbx_description
1 polymer ?
#
loop_
_entity_poly.entity_id
_entity_poly.type
_entity_poly.pdbx_seq_one_letter_code
_entity_poly.pdbx_strand_id
1 'polypeptide(L)'
;MGNDNSGGSPLAGTKVMVIDDSNTIRRSAEIFLLQAGCTVILAEDGFDALAKIADHQPDVVFVDIMMPRLDGYQTCALIKKNSRFHAMPVIMLSSKDGLFDRARGRMVGSDQYLTKPFTKESLLKAVAAHVRAVAA
;
A
#
# COMPACT_ATOMS: atom_id res chain seq x y z
N MET A 1 3.42 11.45 -28.43
CA MET A 1 3.41 11.26 -28.16
C MET A 1 3.18 11.24 -27.33
N GLY A 2 3.18 11.17 -27.54
CA GLY A 2 3.12 10.97 -26.97
C GLY A 2 2.90 10.65 -26.22
N ASN A 3 2.95 10.66 -26.50
CA ASN A 3 2.78 10.25 -25.91
C ASN A 3 2.64 9.75 -25.15
N ASP A 4 2.85 9.75 -25.35
CA ASP A 4 2.78 9.32 -24.84
C ASP A 4 2.71 9.02 -23.98
N ASN A 5 3.00 9.09 -24.10
CA ASN A 5 2.81 8.88 -23.44
C ASN A 5 2.11 8.61 -22.84
N SER A 6 1.85 8.86 -23.16
CA SER A 6 1.04 8.67 -22.75
C SER A 6 0.76 7.58 -22.24
N GLY A 7 0.08 7.23 -22.40
CA GLY A 7 -0.20 6.10 -21.71
C GLY A 7 1.02 5.57 -21.20
N GLY A 8 1.79 6.35 -21.02
CA GLY A 8 3.09 5.95 -20.69
C GLY A 8 3.32 5.52 -19.28
N SER A 9 2.39 5.71 -18.38
CA SER A 9 2.68 5.28 -17.02
C SER A 9 2.58 3.77 -16.87
N PRO A 10 3.67 3.10 -16.43
CA PRO A 10 3.61 1.67 -16.20
C PRO A 10 2.70 1.28 -15.05
N LEU A 11 2.30 2.25 -14.23
CA LEU A 11 1.41 2.00 -13.10
C LEU A 11 -0.04 2.32 -13.41
N ALA A 12 -0.34 2.77 -14.62
CA ALA A 12 -1.72 3.13 -14.97
C ALA A 12 -2.67 1.96 -14.76
N GLY A 13 -3.76 2.22 -14.06
CA GLY A 13 -4.75 1.18 -13.78
C GLY A 13 -4.45 0.30 -12.58
N THR A 14 -3.28 0.41 -12.01
CA THR A 14 -2.94 -0.34 -10.80
C THR A 14 -3.81 0.14 -9.65
N LYS A 15 -4.41 -0.79 -8.92
CA LYS A 15 -5.22 -0.46 -7.75
C LYS A 15 -4.37 -0.50 -6.50
N VAL A 16 -4.26 0.61 -5.82
CA VAL A 16 -3.44 0.73 -4.63
C VAL A 16 -4.32 1.12 -3.45
N MET A 17 -4.24 0.36 -2.37
CA MET A 17 -4.93 0.71 -1.13
C MET A 17 -3.94 1.35 -0.18
N VAL A 18 -4.35 2.42 0.47
CA VAL A 18 -3.54 3.09 1.49
C VAL A 18 -4.31 3.12 2.79
N ILE A 19 -3.75 2.48 3.82
CA ILE A 19 -4.37 2.37 5.14
C ILE A 19 -3.53 3.16 6.12
N ASP A 20 -4.06 4.27 6.61
CA ASP A 20 -3.35 5.12 7.56
C ASP A 20 -4.39 5.96 8.29
N ASP A 21 -4.24 6.12 9.60
CA ASP A 21 -5.18 6.92 10.36
C ASP A 21 -4.93 8.43 10.23
N SER A 22 -3.83 8.82 9.58
CA SER A 22 -3.52 10.22 9.33
C SER A 22 -4.12 10.69 8.01
N ASN A 23 -5.00 11.71 8.07
CA ASN A 23 -5.57 12.31 6.87
C ASN A 23 -4.48 12.87 5.97
N THR A 24 -3.44 13.46 6.56
CA THR A 24 -2.36 14.07 5.80
C THR A 24 -1.60 13.03 4.99
N ILE A 25 -1.29 11.90 5.60
CA ILE A 25 -0.56 10.82 4.92
C ILE A 25 -1.42 10.22 3.82
N ARG A 26 -2.69 9.93 4.11
CA ARG A 26 -3.60 9.39 3.09
C ARG A 26 -3.70 10.33 1.90
N ARG A 27 -3.82 11.65 2.18
CA ARG A 27 -3.97 12.62 1.10
C ARG A 27 -2.71 12.72 0.26
N SER A 28 -1.54 12.73 0.88
CA SER A 28 -0.28 12.78 0.14
C SER A 28 -0.12 11.57 -0.76
N ALA A 29 -0.38 10.39 -0.22
CA ALA A 29 -0.29 9.18 -0.99
C ALA A 29 -1.28 9.20 -2.16
N GLU A 30 -2.51 9.63 -1.89
CA GLU A 30 -3.54 9.69 -2.92
C GLU A 30 -3.11 10.59 -4.08
N ILE A 31 -2.59 11.76 -3.77
CA ILE A 31 -2.16 12.70 -4.81
C ILE A 31 -1.07 12.08 -5.68
N PHE A 32 -0.05 11.51 -5.04
CA PHE A 32 1.06 10.92 -5.77
C PHE A 32 0.62 9.75 -6.65
N LEU A 33 -0.24 8.90 -6.11
CA LEU A 33 -0.69 7.72 -6.84
C LEU A 33 -1.62 8.08 -7.99
N LEU A 34 -2.50 9.04 -7.78
CA LEU A 34 -3.39 9.50 -8.85
C LEU A 34 -2.59 10.12 -9.99
N GLN A 35 -1.53 10.85 -9.69
CA GLN A 35 -0.67 11.43 -10.71
C GLN A 35 0.00 10.37 -11.57
N ALA A 36 0.19 9.18 -11.02
CA ALA A 36 0.80 8.07 -11.74
C ALA A 36 -0.24 7.22 -12.49
N GLY A 37 -1.51 7.59 -12.41
CA GLY A 37 -2.56 6.85 -13.09
C GLY A 37 -3.14 5.69 -12.32
N CYS A 38 -2.79 5.56 -11.04
CA CYS A 38 -3.32 4.48 -10.20
C CYS A 38 -4.76 4.76 -9.80
N THR A 39 -5.50 3.69 -9.54
CA THR A 39 -6.78 3.77 -8.84
C THR A 39 -6.45 3.67 -7.36
N VAL A 40 -6.98 4.56 -6.57
CA VAL A 40 -6.63 4.63 -5.14
C VAL A 40 -7.82 4.30 -4.26
N ILE A 41 -7.61 3.40 -3.31
CA ILE A 41 -8.62 3.05 -2.30
C ILE A 41 -8.04 3.46 -0.95
N LEU A 42 -8.75 4.30 -0.22
CA LEU A 42 -8.28 4.79 1.08
C LEU A 42 -9.05 4.10 2.21
N ALA A 43 -8.33 3.77 3.27
CA ALA A 43 -8.92 3.22 4.47
C ALA A 43 -8.29 3.91 5.67
N GLU A 44 -9.08 4.22 6.68
CA GLU A 44 -8.59 4.96 7.84
C GLU A 44 -8.15 4.07 8.99
N ASP A 45 -8.47 2.80 8.95
CA ASP A 45 -8.00 1.84 9.96
C ASP A 45 -8.04 0.42 9.39
N GLY A 46 -7.57 -0.53 10.17
CA GLY A 46 -7.49 -1.91 9.73
C GLY A 46 -8.83 -2.55 9.46
N PHE A 47 -9.84 -2.22 10.24
CA PHE A 47 -11.18 -2.80 10.04
C PHE A 47 -11.81 -2.29 8.75
N ASP A 48 -11.68 -0.97 8.51
CA ASP A 48 -12.17 -0.36 7.26
C ASP A 48 -11.47 -1.00 6.07
N ALA A 49 -10.16 -1.23 6.19
CA ALA A 49 -9.38 -1.84 5.14
C ALA A 49 -9.85 -3.25 4.82
N LEU A 50 -10.06 -4.07 5.84
CA LEU A 50 -10.48 -5.46 5.61
C LEU A 50 -11.84 -5.52 4.92
N ALA A 51 -12.72 -4.59 5.25
CA ALA A 51 -14.03 -4.51 4.60
C ALA A 51 -13.87 -4.14 3.12
N LYS A 52 -12.98 -3.20 2.82
CA LYS A 52 -12.80 -2.70 1.45
C LYS A 52 -11.99 -3.63 0.55
N ILE A 53 -11.08 -4.40 1.13
CA ILE A 53 -10.25 -5.32 0.34
C ILE A 53 -11.08 -6.32 -0.43
N ALA A 54 -12.09 -6.88 0.21
CA ALA A 54 -12.94 -7.88 -0.44
C ALA A 54 -13.67 -7.31 -1.64
N ASP A 55 -14.11 -6.05 -1.55
CA ASP A 55 -14.86 -5.42 -2.63
C ASP A 55 -13.96 -4.92 -3.76
N HIS A 56 -12.83 -4.35 -3.41
CA HIS A 56 -11.99 -3.65 -4.37
C HIS A 56 -10.84 -4.48 -4.92
N GLN A 57 -10.39 -5.47 -4.19
CA GLN A 57 -9.29 -6.37 -4.60
C GLN A 57 -8.08 -5.57 -5.11
N PRO A 58 -7.43 -4.80 -4.24
CA PRO A 58 -6.28 -4.01 -4.66
C PRO A 58 -5.10 -4.87 -5.09
N ASP A 59 -4.23 -4.29 -5.90
CA ASP A 59 -3.03 -4.97 -6.39
C ASP A 59 -1.89 -4.89 -5.37
N VAL A 60 -1.89 -3.83 -4.56
CA VAL A 60 -0.87 -3.63 -3.52
C VAL A 60 -1.48 -2.80 -2.40
N VAL A 61 -1.03 -3.04 -1.18
CA VAL A 61 -1.54 -2.38 0.02
C VAL A 61 -0.41 -1.73 0.79
N PHE A 62 -0.59 -0.47 1.15
CA PHE A 62 0.28 0.22 2.11
C PHE A 62 -0.48 0.31 3.43
N VAL A 63 0.16 -0.06 4.52
CA VAL A 63 -0.49 -0.03 5.82
C VAL A 63 0.40 0.59 6.88
N ASP A 64 -0.13 1.59 7.58
CA ASP A 64 0.55 2.23 8.71
C ASP A 64 0.70 1.23 9.85
N ILE A 65 1.88 1.17 10.43
CA ILE A 65 2.15 0.27 11.56
C ILE A 65 1.40 0.71 12.80
N MET A 66 1.41 2.01 13.08
CA MET A 66 0.85 2.55 14.32
C MET A 66 -0.57 3.03 14.11
N MET A 67 -1.52 2.15 14.37
CA MET A 67 -2.94 2.48 14.29
C MET A 67 -3.64 1.96 15.54
N PRO A 68 -4.69 2.66 16.00
CA PRO A 68 -5.43 2.19 17.18
C PRO A 68 -6.23 0.91 16.88
N ARG A 69 -6.43 0.12 17.91
CA ARG A 69 -7.23 -1.10 17.89
C ARG A 69 -6.61 -2.23 17.09
N LEU A 70 -6.40 -2.04 15.80
CA LEU A 70 -5.82 -3.04 14.92
C LEU A 70 -4.61 -2.38 14.25
N ASP A 71 -3.41 -2.73 14.69
CA ASP A 71 -2.19 -2.11 14.14
C ASP A 71 -1.84 -2.68 12.77
N GLY A 72 -0.78 -2.17 12.18
CA GLY A 72 -0.37 -2.59 10.84
C GLY A 72 0.09 -4.04 10.77
N TYR A 73 0.77 -4.54 11.81
CA TYR A 73 1.18 -5.93 11.84
C TYR A 73 -0.03 -6.86 11.89
N GLN A 74 -1.00 -6.53 12.75
CA GLN A 74 -2.22 -7.31 12.87
C GLN A 74 -3.02 -7.29 11.58
N THR A 75 -3.13 -6.11 10.96
CA THR A 75 -3.85 -5.97 9.69
C THR A 75 -3.18 -6.80 8.60
N CYS A 76 -1.87 -6.72 8.50
CA CYS A 76 -1.11 -7.50 7.52
C CYS A 76 -1.32 -9.01 7.74
N ALA A 77 -1.24 -9.45 9.00
CA ALA A 77 -1.43 -10.86 9.32
C ALA A 77 -2.79 -11.36 8.87
N LEU A 78 -3.84 -10.54 9.09
CA LEU A 78 -5.19 -10.93 8.69
C LEU A 78 -5.34 -10.99 7.18
N ILE A 79 -4.72 -10.07 6.46
CA ILE A 79 -4.73 -10.10 4.99
C ILE A 79 -4.03 -11.37 4.50
N LYS A 80 -2.86 -11.66 5.03
CA LYS A 80 -2.05 -12.79 4.57
C LYS A 80 -2.64 -14.15 4.94
N LYS A 81 -3.45 -14.21 5.97
CA LYS A 81 -4.11 -15.45 6.35
C LYS A 81 -5.31 -15.78 5.48
N ASN A 82 -5.81 -14.80 4.76
CA ASN A 82 -6.96 -15.00 3.89
C ASN A 82 -6.50 -15.64 2.59
N SER A 83 -7.05 -16.81 2.26
CA SER A 83 -6.62 -17.54 1.07
C SER A 83 -6.81 -16.75 -0.23
N ARG A 84 -7.75 -15.81 -0.26
CA ARG A 84 -7.98 -14.98 -1.44
C ARG A 84 -6.92 -13.89 -1.61
N PHE A 85 -6.31 -13.45 -0.50
CA PHE A 85 -5.46 -12.27 -0.49
C PHE A 85 -4.03 -12.52 -0.01
N HIS A 86 -3.68 -13.77 0.28
CA HIS A 86 -2.36 -14.05 0.85
C HIS A 86 -1.19 -13.67 -0.09
N ALA A 87 -1.45 -13.60 -1.37
CA ALA A 87 -0.41 -13.22 -2.35
C ALA A 87 -0.34 -11.72 -2.60
N MET A 88 -1.28 -10.96 -2.05
CA MET A 88 -1.32 -9.51 -2.24
C MET A 88 -0.13 -8.87 -1.54
N PRO A 89 0.69 -8.08 -2.23
CA PRO A 89 1.81 -7.40 -1.60
C PRO A 89 1.35 -6.40 -0.54
N VAL A 90 1.97 -6.46 0.63
CA VAL A 90 1.69 -5.53 1.73
C VAL A 90 2.97 -4.82 2.10
N ILE A 91 2.95 -3.49 1.99
CA ILE A 91 4.08 -2.63 2.31
C ILE A 91 3.75 -1.85 3.58
N MET A 92 4.58 -1.98 4.59
CA MET A 92 4.35 -1.33 5.88
C MET A 92 4.84 0.11 5.83
N LEU A 93 4.05 1.03 6.39
CA LEU A 93 4.45 2.43 6.50
C LEU A 93 4.93 2.67 7.93
N SER A 94 6.20 2.99 8.09
CA SER A 94 6.82 3.19 9.39
C SER A 94 7.19 4.65 9.56
N SER A 95 6.91 5.24 10.72
CA SER A 95 7.32 6.60 10.98
C SER A 95 8.84 6.67 11.07
N LYS A 96 9.38 7.86 10.81
CA LYS A 96 10.82 8.09 10.87
C LYS A 96 11.40 7.72 12.24
N ASP A 97 10.65 8.02 13.28
CA ASP A 97 11.09 7.74 14.64
C ASP A 97 10.57 6.39 15.15
N GLY A 98 9.80 5.71 14.34
CA GLY A 98 9.27 4.40 14.70
C GLY A 98 10.30 3.33 14.44
N LEU A 99 10.24 2.28 15.24
CA LEU A 99 11.13 1.16 15.06
C LEU A 99 10.36 0.06 14.34
N PHE A 100 10.59 -0.06 13.05
CA PHE A 100 10.01 -1.16 12.32
C PHE A 100 10.72 -2.44 12.75
N ASP A 101 9.95 -3.36 13.29
CA ASP A 101 10.48 -4.65 13.68
C ASP A 101 10.49 -5.57 12.46
N ARG A 102 11.65 -5.73 11.87
CA ARG A 102 11.80 -6.54 10.66
C ARG A 102 11.42 -8.00 10.88
N ALA A 103 11.75 -8.53 12.05
CA ALA A 103 11.41 -9.91 12.37
C ALA A 103 9.89 -10.06 12.44
N ARG A 104 9.22 -9.12 13.12
CA ARG A 104 7.78 -9.16 13.23
C ARG A 104 7.11 -8.96 11.87
N GLY A 105 7.68 -8.06 11.06
CA GLY A 105 7.19 -7.85 9.69
C GLY A 105 7.24 -9.13 8.88
N ARG A 106 8.35 -9.87 8.97
CA ARG A 106 8.47 -11.15 8.27
C ARG A 106 7.47 -12.18 8.80
N MET A 107 7.25 -12.20 10.10
CA MET A 107 6.33 -13.16 10.71
C MET A 107 4.90 -12.96 10.23
N VAL A 108 4.50 -11.72 9.98
CA VAL A 108 3.15 -11.45 9.48
C VAL A 108 3.07 -11.46 7.95
N GLY A 109 4.20 -11.65 7.28
CA GLY A 109 4.22 -11.80 5.83
C GLY A 109 4.30 -10.51 5.04
N SER A 110 4.72 -9.40 5.67
CA SER A 110 4.86 -8.14 4.93
C SER A 110 5.99 -8.27 3.90
N ASP A 111 5.83 -7.58 2.79
CA ASP A 111 6.77 -7.69 1.66
C ASP A 111 7.86 -6.63 1.69
N GLN A 112 7.58 -5.50 2.32
CA GLN A 112 8.51 -4.38 2.36
C GLN A 112 8.03 -3.36 3.40
N TYR A 113 8.90 -2.43 3.77
CA TYR A 113 8.47 -1.28 4.55
C TYR A 113 8.99 0.01 3.89
N LEU A 114 8.30 1.10 4.16
CA LEU A 114 8.62 2.41 3.62
C LEU A 114 8.52 3.41 4.77
N THR A 115 9.49 4.31 4.89
CA THR A 115 9.52 5.27 5.98
C THR A 115 8.68 6.51 5.65
N LYS A 116 7.90 6.99 6.62
CA LYS A 116 7.16 8.24 6.52
C LYS A 116 7.98 9.38 7.10
N PRO A 117 7.98 10.56 6.52
CA PRO A 117 7.30 10.91 5.29
C PRO A 117 8.02 10.33 4.08
N PHE A 118 7.23 9.90 3.10
CA PHE A 118 7.77 9.35 1.87
C PHE A 118 7.74 10.43 0.78
N THR A 119 8.57 10.24 -0.24
CA THR A 119 8.51 11.09 -1.42
C THR A 119 7.63 10.41 -2.46
N LYS A 120 7.21 11.17 -3.45
CA LYS A 120 6.47 10.58 -4.57
C LYS A 120 7.28 9.46 -5.20
N GLU A 121 8.58 9.70 -5.42
CA GLU A 121 9.45 8.71 -6.04
C GLU A 121 9.55 7.43 -5.23
N SER A 122 9.74 7.53 -3.93
CA SER A 122 9.88 6.35 -3.09
C SER A 122 8.58 5.55 -3.03
N LEU A 123 7.45 6.25 -3.00
CA LEU A 123 6.14 5.60 -2.97
C LEU A 123 5.89 4.84 -4.27
N LEU A 124 6.11 5.51 -5.42
CA LEU A 124 5.86 4.89 -6.71
C LEU A 124 6.84 3.75 -7.00
N LYS A 125 8.07 3.89 -6.53
CA LYS A 125 9.07 2.83 -6.68
C LYS A 125 8.64 1.58 -5.91
N ALA A 126 8.09 1.77 -4.71
CA ALA A 126 7.62 0.65 -3.91
C ALA A 126 6.46 -0.07 -4.61
N VAL A 127 5.54 0.69 -5.20
CA VAL A 127 4.44 0.09 -5.96
C VAL A 127 5.02 -0.72 -7.13
N ALA A 128 5.90 -0.13 -7.90
CA ALA A 128 6.47 -0.77 -9.08
C ALA A 128 7.23 -2.05 -8.74
N ALA A 129 7.88 -2.08 -7.58
CA ALA A 129 8.66 -3.24 -7.17
C ALA A 129 7.79 -4.46 -6.89
N HIS A 130 6.54 -4.25 -6.50
CA HIS A 130 5.66 -5.34 -6.08
C HIS A 130 4.51 -5.62 -7.03
N VAL A 131 4.21 -4.69 -7.93
CA VAL A 131 3.19 -4.91 -8.93
C VAL A 131 3.90 -5.37 -10.19
N ARG A 132 3.95 -6.68 -10.39
CA ARG A 132 4.55 -7.18 -11.54
C ARG A 132 3.77 -6.79 -12.65
N ALA A 133 4.39 -6.57 -13.64
CA ALA A 133 3.72 -6.20 -14.80
C ALA A 133 2.73 -7.25 -15.08
N VAL A 134 1.63 -7.07 -14.51
CA VAL A 134 0.55 -7.94 -14.77
C VAL A 134 0.39 -8.11 -16.23
N ALA A 135 0.73 -7.09 -16.89
CA ALA A 135 0.60 -7.08 -18.30
C ALA A 135 1.67 -7.85 -19.03
N ALA A 136 2.63 -8.25 -18.34
CA ALA A 136 3.72 -8.93 -19.02
C ALA A 136 3.24 -10.16 -19.75
#